data_824dd642aa70d340f1c3812488678e14
#
_entry.id   824dd642aa70d340f1c3812488678e14
#
_cell.length_a   1.000
_cell.length_b   1.000
_cell.length_c   1.000
_cell.angle_alpha   90.00
_cell.angle_beta   90.00
_cell.angle_gamma   90.00
#
_symmetry.space_group_name_H-M   'P 1'
#
loop_
_entity.id
_entity.type
_entity.pdbx_description
1 polymer ?
#
loop_
_entity_poly.entity_id
_entity_poly.type
_entity_poly.pdbx_seq_one_letter_code
_entity_poly.pdbx_strand_id
1 'polypeptide(L)'
;SAFKQPTPAELAHDFLWRVHARAPGKGEVAVFNRSHYEDVLVVRVHGLVPRKVWSRRYEQINEFERQLGASGTTILKFFLYISKDEQLERFRDRLEDPRRNWKISLGDYEERSHWDEYIEAYEEALERCSTDDAPWYVIPSNRKWFRDLAVSQILCATLEDMDLRYPEPSVDLEEVRRQYHLAATGDGGRKKVKPGKGRPER
;
A
#
# COMPACT_ATOMS: atom_id res chain seq x y z
N SER A 1 -2.33 -1.00 3.38
CA SER A 1 -3.71 -1.55 3.44
C SER A 1 -3.78 -2.87 2.71
N ALA A 2 -4.44 -3.88 3.28
CA ALA A 2 -4.70 -5.16 2.64
C ALA A 2 -6.21 -5.30 2.39
N PHE A 3 -6.59 -5.40 1.12
CA PHE A 3 -7.98 -5.61 0.73
C PHE A 3 -8.30 -7.10 0.76
N LYS A 4 -9.09 -7.50 1.76
CA LYS A 4 -9.64 -8.84 1.90
C LYS A 4 -11.07 -8.87 1.33
N GLN A 5 -11.74 -10.02 1.50
CA GLN A 5 -13.16 -10.14 1.18
C GLN A 5 -13.94 -8.97 1.79
N PRO A 6 -14.82 -8.31 1.01
CA PRO A 6 -15.59 -7.17 1.50
C PRO A 6 -16.49 -7.54 2.69
N THR A 7 -16.59 -6.64 3.65
CA THR A 7 -17.55 -6.73 4.75
C THR A 7 -18.97 -6.43 4.26
N PRO A 8 -20.04 -6.81 5.01
CA PRO A 8 -21.40 -6.43 4.66
C PRO A 8 -21.61 -4.92 4.52
N ALA A 9 -20.92 -4.12 5.33
CA ALA A 9 -20.97 -2.66 5.22
C ALA A 9 -20.33 -2.16 3.91
N GLU A 10 -19.18 -2.72 3.50
CA GLU A 10 -18.53 -2.38 2.24
C GLU A 10 -19.37 -2.82 1.03
N LEU A 11 -20.07 -3.98 1.12
CA LEU A 11 -20.97 -4.46 0.06
C LEU A 11 -22.25 -3.62 -0.10
N ALA A 12 -22.63 -2.86 0.93
CA ALA A 12 -23.79 -1.97 0.87
C ALA A 12 -23.50 -0.65 0.11
N HIS A 13 -22.24 -0.41 -0.22
CA HIS A 13 -21.77 0.77 -0.95
C HIS A 13 -21.23 0.36 -2.33
N ASP A 14 -20.84 1.34 -3.14
CA ASP A 14 -20.12 1.08 -4.38
C ASP A 14 -18.74 0.47 -4.08
N PHE A 15 -18.18 -0.26 -5.04
CA PHE A 15 -16.95 -1.03 -4.84
C PHE A 15 -15.71 -0.14 -4.57
N LEU A 16 -15.72 1.13 -4.92
CA LEU A 16 -14.64 2.08 -4.66
C LEU A 16 -14.74 2.76 -3.29
N TRP A 17 -15.88 2.69 -2.62
CA TRP A 17 -16.09 3.33 -1.33
C TRP A 17 -15.01 2.96 -0.30
N ARG A 18 -14.72 1.66 -0.16
CA ARG A 18 -13.68 1.17 0.76
C ARG A 18 -12.26 1.56 0.34
N VAL A 19 -12.06 1.86 -0.94
CA VAL A 19 -10.77 2.27 -1.50
C VAL A 19 -10.52 3.74 -1.20
N HIS A 20 -11.51 4.60 -1.39
CA HIS A 20 -11.45 6.01 -1.00
C HIS A 20 -11.05 6.19 0.46
N ALA A 21 -11.63 5.39 1.36
CA ALA A 21 -11.33 5.44 2.79
C ALA A 21 -9.88 5.03 3.14
N ARG A 22 -9.14 4.48 2.18
CA ARG A 22 -7.73 4.03 2.34
C ARG A 22 -6.75 4.80 1.45
N ALA A 23 -7.25 5.66 0.58
CA ALA A 23 -6.41 6.54 -0.22
C ALA A 23 -5.62 7.49 0.71
N PRO A 24 -4.35 7.79 0.38
CA PRO A 24 -3.50 8.62 1.22
C PRO A 24 -3.95 10.08 1.19
N GLY A 25 -3.78 10.76 2.32
CA GLY A 25 -3.84 12.21 2.38
C GLY A 25 -2.58 12.86 1.82
N LYS A 26 -2.55 14.21 1.74
CA LYS A 26 -1.37 14.95 1.29
C LYS A 26 -0.18 14.70 2.22
N GLY A 27 0.98 14.38 1.65
CA GLY A 27 2.18 14.06 2.40
C GLY A 27 2.23 12.64 2.97
N GLU A 28 1.27 11.79 2.61
CA GLU A 28 1.23 10.39 3.05
C GLU A 28 1.55 9.43 1.91
N VAL A 29 2.00 8.23 2.27
CA VAL A 29 2.19 7.11 1.34
C VAL A 29 1.30 5.96 1.77
N ALA A 30 0.52 5.42 0.84
CA ALA A 30 -0.29 4.22 1.06
C ALA A 30 0.21 3.07 0.19
N VAL A 31 0.40 1.91 0.79
CA VAL A 31 0.73 0.67 0.08
C VAL A 31 -0.50 -0.24 0.12
N PHE A 32 -0.99 -0.61 -1.06
CA PHE A 32 -2.10 -1.54 -1.23
C PHE A 32 -1.58 -2.94 -1.55
N ASN A 33 -1.85 -3.89 -0.66
CA ASN A 33 -1.72 -5.31 -0.96
C ASN A 33 -3.08 -5.82 -1.41
N ARG A 34 -3.18 -6.17 -2.70
CA ARG A 34 -4.42 -6.18 -3.48
C ARG A 34 -5.03 -4.78 -3.55
N SER A 35 -6.01 -4.57 -4.39
CA SER A 35 -6.59 -3.24 -4.58
C SER A 35 -8.02 -3.34 -5.11
N HIS A 36 -8.56 -2.22 -5.58
CA HIS A 36 -9.83 -2.15 -6.28
C HIS A 36 -9.87 -2.98 -7.59
N TYR A 37 -8.73 -3.41 -8.10
CA TYR A 37 -8.67 -4.31 -9.24
C TYR A 37 -9.21 -5.71 -8.96
N GLU A 38 -9.31 -6.14 -7.69
CA GLU A 38 -10.02 -7.38 -7.32
C GLU A 38 -11.45 -7.40 -7.89
N ASP A 39 -12.07 -6.25 -8.06
CA ASP A 39 -13.42 -6.06 -8.58
C ASP A 39 -13.56 -6.25 -10.10
N VAL A 40 -12.45 -6.42 -10.83
CA VAL A 40 -12.39 -6.80 -12.25
C VAL A 40 -11.56 -8.07 -12.47
N LEU A 41 -10.90 -8.58 -11.42
CA LEU A 41 -10.12 -9.82 -11.42
C LEU A 41 -10.90 -10.97 -10.77
N VAL A 42 -10.87 -11.07 -9.45
CA VAL A 42 -11.56 -12.13 -8.70
C VAL A 42 -13.06 -12.16 -9.00
N VAL A 43 -13.69 -10.99 -9.02
CA VAL A 43 -15.13 -10.87 -9.30
C VAL A 43 -15.49 -11.38 -10.68
N ARG A 44 -14.62 -11.17 -11.69
CA ARG A 44 -14.79 -11.68 -13.05
C ARG A 44 -14.58 -13.18 -13.11
N VAL A 45 -13.44 -13.67 -12.59
CA VAL A 45 -13.05 -15.08 -12.67
C VAL A 45 -14.07 -15.98 -11.96
N HIS A 46 -14.55 -15.58 -10.80
CA HIS A 46 -15.56 -16.34 -10.05
C HIS A 46 -17.02 -16.01 -10.42
N GLY A 47 -17.24 -15.14 -11.40
CA GLY A 47 -18.59 -14.80 -11.84
C GLY A 47 -19.47 -14.17 -10.77
N LEU A 48 -18.87 -13.44 -9.80
CA LEU A 48 -19.59 -12.87 -8.65
C LEU A 48 -20.59 -11.79 -9.05
N VAL A 49 -20.38 -11.15 -10.18
CA VAL A 49 -21.33 -10.23 -10.81
C VAL A 49 -21.36 -10.47 -12.32
N PRO A 50 -22.49 -10.13 -13.02
CA PRO A 50 -22.61 -10.29 -14.46
C PRO A 50 -21.56 -9.48 -15.22
N ARG A 51 -21.15 -9.94 -16.43
CA ARG A 51 -20.22 -9.24 -17.32
C ARG A 51 -20.57 -7.78 -17.54
N LYS A 52 -21.88 -7.47 -17.72
CA LYS A 52 -22.37 -6.12 -17.89
C LYS A 52 -22.00 -5.18 -16.73
N VAL A 53 -21.80 -5.73 -15.53
CA VAL A 53 -21.41 -4.96 -14.33
C VAL A 53 -19.92 -4.79 -14.29
N TRP A 54 -19.14 -5.89 -14.24
CA TRP A 54 -17.68 -5.79 -14.05
C TRP A 54 -16.98 -5.12 -15.25
N SER A 55 -17.49 -5.25 -16.49
CA SER A 55 -16.86 -4.62 -17.65
C SER A 55 -16.89 -3.10 -17.65
N ARG A 56 -17.83 -2.49 -16.92
CA ARG A 56 -17.90 -1.03 -16.72
C ARG A 56 -16.95 -0.52 -15.65
N ARG A 57 -16.50 -1.41 -14.77
CA ARG A 57 -15.61 -1.04 -13.67
C ARG A 57 -14.24 -0.58 -14.14
N TYR A 58 -13.76 -1.02 -15.30
CA TYR A 58 -12.50 -0.52 -15.85
C TYR A 58 -12.51 1.00 -16.06
N GLU A 59 -13.59 1.51 -16.64
CA GLU A 59 -13.76 2.95 -16.85
C GLU A 59 -13.90 3.69 -15.51
N GLN A 60 -14.69 3.15 -14.59
CA GLN A 60 -14.85 3.72 -13.25
C GLN A 60 -13.52 3.72 -12.46
N ILE A 61 -12.68 2.71 -12.61
CA ILE A 61 -11.33 2.65 -12.04
C ILE A 61 -10.46 3.76 -12.63
N ASN A 62 -10.45 3.90 -13.96
CA ASN A 62 -9.67 4.95 -14.61
C ASN A 62 -10.11 6.36 -14.19
N GLU A 63 -11.41 6.59 -14.04
CA GLU A 63 -11.92 7.86 -13.53
C GLU A 63 -11.49 8.13 -12.08
N PHE A 64 -11.57 7.11 -11.24
CA PHE A 64 -11.12 7.18 -9.85
C PHE A 64 -9.62 7.51 -9.74
N GLU A 65 -8.79 6.80 -10.49
CA GLU A 65 -7.34 7.02 -10.51
C GLU A 65 -7.01 8.42 -11.05
N ARG A 66 -7.67 8.86 -12.11
CA ARG A 66 -7.53 10.22 -12.66
C ARG A 66 -7.93 11.30 -11.65
N GLN A 67 -9.00 11.08 -10.88
CA GLN A 67 -9.42 12.00 -9.83
C GLN A 67 -8.38 12.11 -8.71
N LEU A 68 -7.78 11.00 -8.30
CA LEU A 68 -6.68 10.99 -7.32
C LEU A 68 -5.46 11.73 -7.88
N GLY A 69 -5.07 11.45 -9.13
CA GLY A 69 -3.98 12.13 -9.82
C GLY A 69 -4.19 13.64 -9.91
N ALA A 70 -5.38 14.08 -10.32
CA ALA A 70 -5.76 15.49 -10.36
C ALA A 70 -5.72 16.17 -8.98
N SER A 71 -5.81 15.40 -7.91
CA SER A 71 -5.68 15.87 -6.51
C SER A 71 -4.24 15.85 -5.99
N GLY A 72 -3.26 15.45 -6.83
CA GLY A 72 -1.84 15.42 -6.52
C GLY A 72 -1.35 14.08 -5.96
N THR A 73 -2.09 13.00 -6.12
CA THR A 73 -1.66 11.64 -5.75
C THR A 73 -0.94 10.99 -6.93
N THR A 74 0.31 10.59 -6.73
CA THR A 74 1.04 9.76 -7.71
C THR A 74 0.69 8.29 -7.48
N ILE A 75 0.29 7.58 -8.54
CA ILE A 75 -0.16 6.19 -8.48
C ILE A 75 0.82 5.30 -9.25
N LEU A 76 1.36 4.30 -8.56
CA LEU A 76 2.18 3.24 -9.16
C LEU A 76 1.48 1.91 -9.00
N LYS A 77 1.30 1.18 -10.10
CA LYS A 77 0.65 -0.11 -10.10
C LYS A 77 1.61 -1.21 -10.53
N PHE A 78 1.76 -2.24 -9.71
CA PHE A 78 2.70 -3.33 -9.96
C PHE A 78 1.97 -4.65 -10.11
N PHE A 79 2.08 -5.27 -11.28
CA PHE A 79 1.70 -6.66 -11.49
C PHE A 79 2.93 -7.55 -11.31
N LEU A 80 3.00 -8.25 -10.18
CA LEU A 80 4.11 -9.14 -9.84
C LEU A 80 3.89 -10.51 -10.48
N TYR A 81 4.28 -10.63 -11.75
CA TYR A 81 4.04 -11.83 -12.54
C TYR A 81 5.02 -12.96 -12.16
N ILE A 82 4.48 -14.14 -11.87
CA ILE A 82 5.22 -15.40 -11.78
C ILE A 82 4.67 -16.39 -12.80
N SER A 83 5.50 -17.32 -13.24
CA SER A 83 5.01 -18.43 -14.08
C SER A 83 4.18 -19.43 -13.27
N LYS A 84 3.33 -20.18 -13.99
CA LYS A 84 2.52 -21.25 -13.38
C LYS A 84 3.40 -22.30 -12.69
N ASP A 85 4.57 -22.61 -13.26
CA ASP A 85 5.53 -23.56 -12.69
C ASP A 85 6.19 -23.00 -11.42
N GLU A 86 6.61 -21.74 -11.42
CA GLU A 86 7.16 -21.08 -10.24
C GLU A 86 6.13 -21.04 -9.08
N GLN A 87 4.85 -20.85 -9.38
CA GLN A 87 3.81 -20.93 -8.34
C GLN A 87 3.77 -22.31 -7.70
N LEU A 88 3.83 -23.38 -8.51
CA LEU A 88 3.82 -24.75 -8.00
C LEU A 88 5.06 -25.06 -7.16
N GLU A 89 6.24 -24.58 -7.59
CA GLU A 89 7.48 -24.68 -6.80
C GLU A 89 7.32 -24.00 -5.43
N ARG A 90 6.73 -22.80 -5.41
CA ARG A 90 6.45 -22.10 -4.13
C ARG A 90 5.44 -22.83 -3.25
N PHE A 91 4.49 -23.55 -3.83
CA PHE A 91 3.58 -24.41 -3.05
C PHE A 91 4.35 -25.57 -2.42
N ARG A 92 5.22 -26.24 -3.18
CA ARG A 92 6.10 -27.27 -2.66
C ARG A 92 6.97 -26.75 -1.50
N ASP A 93 7.64 -25.61 -1.68
CA ASP A 93 8.45 -24.99 -0.63
C ASP A 93 7.66 -24.72 0.67
N ARG A 94 6.37 -24.39 0.55
CA ARG A 94 5.50 -24.18 1.72
C ARG A 94 5.10 -25.49 2.38
N LEU A 95 4.94 -26.56 1.61
CA LEU A 95 4.61 -27.89 2.14
C LEU A 95 5.82 -28.54 2.84
N GLU A 96 7.01 -28.37 2.29
CA GLU A 96 8.23 -29.00 2.79
C GLU A 96 8.87 -28.26 3.99
N ASP A 97 8.64 -26.96 4.14
CA ASP A 97 9.15 -26.15 5.26
C ASP A 97 8.07 -25.98 6.36
N PRO A 98 8.18 -26.69 7.52
CA PRO A 98 7.21 -26.57 8.61
C PRO A 98 6.96 -25.16 9.10
N ARG A 99 7.94 -24.23 8.95
CA ARG A 99 7.79 -22.81 9.31
C ARG A 99 6.90 -22.05 8.34
N ARG A 100 6.55 -22.64 7.20
CA ARG A 100 5.75 -22.03 6.12
C ARG A 100 4.43 -22.73 5.87
N ASN A 101 4.17 -23.90 6.46
CA ASN A 101 2.94 -24.68 6.23
C ASN A 101 1.67 -23.85 6.49
N TRP A 102 1.71 -22.92 7.43
CA TRP A 102 0.58 -22.04 7.75
C TRP A 102 0.17 -21.08 6.61
N LYS A 103 1.00 -20.98 5.55
CA LYS A 103 0.78 -20.10 4.39
C LYS A 103 0.08 -20.78 3.23
N ILE A 104 -0.18 -22.07 3.28
CA ILE A 104 -0.82 -22.82 2.20
C ILE A 104 -2.19 -23.32 2.62
N SER A 105 -3.12 -23.32 1.68
CA SER A 105 -4.49 -23.81 1.85
C SER A 105 -4.94 -24.60 0.64
N LEU A 106 -6.04 -25.35 0.77
CA LEU A 106 -6.68 -26.02 -0.36
C LEU A 106 -7.19 -25.02 -1.39
N GLY A 107 -7.65 -23.84 -0.94
CA GLY A 107 -8.07 -22.74 -1.82
C GLY A 107 -6.98 -22.25 -2.76
N ASP A 108 -5.69 -22.36 -2.40
CA ASP A 108 -4.58 -22.00 -3.30
C ASP A 108 -4.58 -22.89 -4.56
N TYR A 109 -4.97 -24.16 -4.46
CA TYR A 109 -5.09 -25.06 -5.60
C TYR A 109 -6.36 -24.83 -6.41
N GLU A 110 -7.46 -24.46 -5.76
CA GLU A 110 -8.70 -24.06 -6.42
C GLU A 110 -8.44 -22.80 -7.28
N GLU A 111 -7.83 -21.77 -6.70
CA GLU A 111 -7.45 -20.54 -7.43
C GLU A 111 -6.47 -20.83 -8.59
N ARG A 112 -5.54 -21.77 -8.40
CA ARG A 112 -4.63 -22.19 -9.44
C ARG A 112 -5.36 -22.85 -10.63
N SER A 113 -6.49 -23.49 -10.43
CA SER A 113 -7.29 -24.10 -11.52
C SER A 113 -7.82 -23.03 -12.50
N HIS A 114 -8.00 -21.79 -12.03
CA HIS A 114 -8.44 -20.62 -12.80
C HIS A 114 -7.27 -19.80 -13.39
N TRP A 115 -6.09 -20.41 -13.53
CA TRP A 115 -4.90 -19.68 -13.97
C TRP A 115 -5.10 -18.91 -15.27
N ASP A 116 -5.68 -19.56 -16.28
CA ASP A 116 -5.80 -19.00 -17.62
C ASP A 116 -6.86 -17.86 -17.63
N GLU A 117 -7.95 -18.03 -16.89
CA GLU A 117 -8.97 -17.00 -16.68
C GLU A 117 -8.41 -15.77 -15.94
N TYR A 118 -7.51 -15.99 -14.98
CA TYR A 118 -6.81 -14.88 -14.31
C TYR A 118 -5.86 -14.17 -15.26
N ILE A 119 -5.11 -14.88 -16.12
CA ILE A 119 -4.22 -14.24 -17.10
C ILE A 119 -5.04 -13.36 -18.06
N GLU A 120 -6.14 -13.86 -18.62
CA GLU A 120 -7.03 -13.06 -19.46
C GLU A 120 -7.57 -11.82 -18.73
N ALA A 121 -7.95 -11.97 -17.46
CA ALA A 121 -8.45 -10.85 -16.66
C ALA A 121 -7.37 -9.80 -16.39
N TYR A 122 -6.13 -10.22 -16.12
CA TYR A 122 -4.99 -9.33 -15.96
C TYR A 122 -4.61 -8.63 -17.26
N GLU A 123 -4.56 -9.35 -18.39
CA GLU A 123 -4.26 -8.77 -19.70
C GLU A 123 -5.26 -7.65 -20.04
N GLU A 124 -6.56 -7.91 -19.88
CA GLU A 124 -7.58 -6.87 -20.12
C GLU A 124 -7.45 -5.69 -19.13
N ALA A 125 -7.14 -5.96 -17.86
CA ALA A 125 -6.93 -4.89 -16.88
C ALA A 125 -5.69 -4.04 -17.21
N LEU A 126 -4.60 -4.66 -17.62
CA LEU A 126 -3.38 -3.96 -18.05
C LEU A 126 -3.63 -3.13 -19.30
N GLU A 127 -4.31 -3.69 -20.32
CA GLU A 127 -4.62 -3.00 -21.56
C GLU A 127 -5.54 -1.79 -21.33
N ARG A 128 -6.60 -1.95 -20.53
CA ARG A 128 -7.63 -0.93 -20.36
C ARG A 128 -7.32 0.10 -19.30
N CYS A 129 -6.46 -0.23 -18.35
CA CYS A 129 -6.21 0.62 -17.18
C CYS A 129 -4.73 1.00 -17.02
N SER A 130 -3.86 0.80 -18.01
CA SER A 130 -2.53 1.40 -17.99
C SER A 130 -2.60 2.76 -18.67
N THR A 131 -2.81 3.80 -17.86
CA THR A 131 -2.90 5.19 -18.34
C THR A 131 -1.60 5.93 -18.06
N ASP A 132 -1.39 7.08 -18.72
CA ASP A 132 -0.20 7.92 -18.49
C ASP A 132 -0.13 8.42 -17.03
N ASP A 133 -1.28 8.74 -16.44
CA ASP A 133 -1.36 9.22 -15.05
C ASP A 133 -1.20 8.11 -14.00
N ALA A 134 -1.49 6.85 -14.37
CA ALA A 134 -1.43 5.70 -13.48
C ALA A 134 -1.01 4.43 -14.25
N PRO A 135 0.27 4.32 -14.60
CA PRO A 135 0.77 3.21 -15.40
C PRO A 135 0.85 1.90 -14.59
N TRP A 136 0.66 0.79 -15.29
CA TRP A 136 1.00 -0.53 -14.78
C TRP A 136 2.43 -0.92 -15.13
N TYR A 137 3.14 -1.44 -14.15
CA TYR A 137 4.45 -2.05 -14.30
C TYR A 137 4.34 -3.56 -14.16
N VAL A 138 4.63 -4.30 -15.23
CA VAL A 138 4.67 -5.77 -15.19
C VAL A 138 6.07 -6.20 -14.74
N ILE A 139 6.17 -6.75 -13.54
CA ILE A 139 7.44 -7.11 -12.90
C ILE A 139 7.64 -8.63 -12.90
N PRO A 140 8.61 -9.17 -13.67
CA PRO A 140 8.99 -10.57 -13.60
C PRO A 140 9.42 -10.95 -12.18
N SER A 141 8.67 -11.85 -11.52
CA SER A 141 8.79 -12.11 -10.08
C SER A 141 9.16 -13.54 -9.71
N ASN A 142 9.58 -14.36 -10.70
CA ASN A 142 10.16 -15.67 -10.42
C ASN A 142 11.43 -15.54 -9.56
N ARG A 143 12.26 -14.54 -9.84
CA ARG A 143 13.43 -14.22 -9.05
C ARG A 143 13.11 -13.06 -8.08
N LYS A 144 13.01 -13.35 -6.79
CA LYS A 144 12.64 -12.36 -5.76
C LYS A 144 13.59 -11.16 -5.73
N TRP A 145 14.89 -11.40 -5.86
CA TRP A 145 15.89 -10.31 -5.88
C TRP A 145 15.65 -9.32 -7.03
N PHE A 146 15.30 -9.84 -8.23
CA PHE A 146 15.01 -9.00 -9.39
C PHE A 146 13.73 -8.18 -9.18
N ARG A 147 12.67 -8.83 -8.71
CA ARG A 147 11.43 -8.15 -8.34
C ARG A 147 11.68 -6.99 -7.38
N ASP A 148 12.43 -7.27 -6.29
CA ASP A 148 12.71 -6.29 -5.26
C ASP A 148 13.54 -5.12 -5.82
N LEU A 149 14.54 -5.41 -6.64
CA LEU A 149 15.35 -4.39 -7.32
C LEU A 149 14.51 -3.53 -8.26
N ALA A 150 13.72 -4.15 -9.14
CA ALA A 150 12.92 -3.43 -10.13
C ALA A 150 11.87 -2.51 -9.46
N VAL A 151 11.15 -3.02 -8.46
CA VAL A 151 10.18 -2.23 -7.71
C VAL A 151 10.87 -1.07 -6.97
N SER A 152 12.01 -1.34 -6.32
CA SER A 152 12.75 -0.30 -5.60
C SER A 152 13.27 0.80 -6.53
N GLN A 153 13.79 0.44 -7.71
CA GLN A 153 14.26 1.43 -8.68
C GLN A 153 13.14 2.34 -9.19
N ILE A 154 11.98 1.76 -9.52
CA ILE A 154 10.81 2.54 -9.95
C ILE A 154 10.34 3.49 -8.84
N LEU A 155 10.28 3.00 -7.60
CA LEU A 155 9.91 3.83 -6.45
C LEU A 155 10.91 4.96 -6.21
N CYS A 156 12.22 4.68 -6.24
CA CYS A 156 13.25 5.71 -6.06
C CYS A 156 13.17 6.77 -7.15
N ALA A 157 13.11 6.37 -8.43
CA ALA A 157 13.00 7.32 -9.54
C ALA A 157 11.75 8.20 -9.40
N THR A 158 10.60 7.61 -9.06
CA THR A 158 9.36 8.37 -8.84
C THR A 158 9.49 9.37 -7.69
N LEU A 159 10.09 8.98 -6.57
CA LEU A 159 10.29 9.88 -5.42
C LEU A 159 11.28 11.01 -5.74
N GLU A 160 12.31 10.73 -6.54
CA GLU A 160 13.26 11.75 -7.03
C GLU A 160 12.56 12.75 -7.95
N ASP A 161 11.73 12.28 -8.89
CA ASP A 161 10.95 13.12 -9.81
C ASP A 161 9.92 14.01 -9.09
N MET A 162 9.44 13.59 -7.91
CA MET A 162 8.51 14.39 -7.10
C MET A 162 9.17 15.61 -6.44
N ASP A 163 10.50 15.77 -6.46
CA ASP A 163 11.26 16.86 -5.83
C ASP A 163 10.77 17.16 -4.40
N LEU A 164 10.64 16.13 -3.59
CA LEU A 164 10.11 16.22 -2.24
C LEU A 164 11.02 17.09 -1.35
N ARG A 165 10.42 18.10 -0.71
CA ARG A 165 11.12 19.01 0.19
C ARG A 165 10.47 19.03 1.56
N TYR A 166 11.28 19.28 2.58
CA TYR A 166 10.73 19.55 3.89
C TYR A 166 9.88 20.83 3.84
N PRO A 167 8.74 20.87 4.53
CA PRO A 167 7.93 22.08 4.61
C PRO A 167 8.72 23.21 5.27
N GLU A 168 8.48 24.43 4.82
CA GLU A 168 9.02 25.60 5.49
C GLU A 168 8.51 25.68 6.96
N PRO A 169 9.38 26.08 7.89
CA PRO A 169 8.96 26.24 9.27
C PRO A 169 7.79 27.23 9.39
N SER A 170 6.75 26.85 10.10
CA SER A 170 5.59 27.71 10.38
C SER A 170 5.83 28.73 11.50
N VAL A 171 7.04 28.76 12.08
CA VAL A 171 7.43 29.60 13.20
C VAL A 171 8.70 30.38 12.88
N ASP A 172 8.87 31.53 13.52
CA ASP A 172 10.12 32.29 13.46
C ASP A 172 11.23 31.51 14.21
N LEU A 173 12.17 30.94 13.44
CA LEU A 173 13.26 30.14 13.98
C LEU A 173 14.21 30.96 14.86
N GLU A 174 14.38 32.27 14.61
CA GLU A 174 15.23 33.12 15.43
C GLU A 174 14.59 33.33 16.82
N GLU A 175 13.28 33.54 16.86
CA GLU A 175 12.54 33.61 18.11
C GLU A 175 12.62 32.28 18.88
N VAL A 176 12.44 31.15 18.21
CA VAL A 176 12.55 29.81 18.83
C VAL A 176 13.97 29.59 19.38
N ARG A 177 15.01 29.95 18.64
CA ARG A 177 16.41 29.89 19.11
C ARG A 177 16.63 30.75 20.37
N ARG A 178 16.08 31.95 20.35
CA ARG A 178 16.17 32.87 21.53
C ARG A 178 15.52 32.24 22.75
N GLN A 179 14.33 31.69 22.60
CA GLN A 179 13.60 31.01 23.70
C GLN A 179 14.37 29.77 24.20
N TYR A 180 14.95 29.00 23.32
CA TYR A 180 15.80 27.86 23.69
C TYR A 180 17.01 28.31 24.53
N HIS A 181 17.72 29.36 24.12
CA HIS A 181 18.87 29.85 24.87
C HIS A 181 18.46 30.42 26.24
N LEU A 182 17.34 31.14 26.36
CA LEU A 182 16.81 31.60 27.63
C LEU A 182 16.48 30.44 28.55
N ALA A 183 15.84 29.41 28.06
CA ALA A 183 15.50 28.20 28.83
C ALA A 183 16.76 27.45 29.28
N ALA A 184 17.74 27.27 28.38
CA ALA A 184 18.98 26.57 28.66
C ALA A 184 19.85 27.31 29.71
N THR A 185 19.86 28.65 29.68
CA THR A 185 20.58 29.48 30.68
C THR A 185 19.82 29.64 31.99
N GLY A 186 18.48 29.58 31.96
CA GLY A 186 17.62 29.67 33.17
C GLY A 186 17.64 28.39 34.05
N ASP A 187 17.96 27.24 33.50
CA ASP A 187 18.01 25.96 34.24
C ASP A 187 19.29 25.81 35.11
N GLY A 188 20.29 26.71 34.94
CA GLY A 188 21.48 26.80 35.80
C GLY A 188 21.22 27.32 37.26
N GLY A 189 19.98 27.73 37.57
CA GLY A 189 19.61 28.37 38.84
C GLY A 189 18.83 27.51 39.83
N ARG A 190 18.59 26.23 39.62
CA ARG A 190 17.96 25.37 40.62
C ARG A 190 18.93 25.05 41.76
N LYS A 191 18.87 25.85 42.81
CA LYS A 191 19.49 25.57 44.13
C LYS A 191 19.11 24.15 44.56
N LYS A 192 20.12 23.30 44.82
CA LYS A 192 19.98 22.02 45.52
C LYS A 192 19.17 22.24 46.80
N VAL A 193 17.94 21.77 46.85
CA VAL A 193 17.18 21.65 48.08
C VAL A 193 17.88 20.59 48.92
N LYS A 194 18.44 21.00 50.07
CA LYS A 194 19.04 20.09 51.06
C LYS A 194 17.93 19.16 51.58
N PRO A 195 18.18 17.85 51.76
CA PRO A 195 17.21 16.96 52.38
C PRO A 195 17.01 17.35 53.87
N GLY A 196 15.77 17.64 54.22
CA GLY A 196 15.38 17.93 55.56
C GLY A 196 15.64 16.75 56.49
N LYS A 197 16.26 17.06 57.66
CA LYS A 197 16.53 16.12 58.73
C LYS A 197 15.24 15.50 59.25
N GLY A 198 15.35 14.23 59.61
CA GLY A 198 14.31 13.32 60.03
C GLY A 198 13.38 13.82 61.14
N ARG A 199 12.22 13.25 61.16
CA ARG A 199 11.23 13.29 62.21
C ARG A 199 11.39 12.07 63.10
N PRO A 200 11.39 12.20 64.42
CA PRO A 200 11.51 11.05 65.32
C PRO A 200 10.19 10.28 65.42
N GLU A 201 10.33 8.99 65.69
CA GLU A 201 9.29 8.03 65.99
C GLU A 201 8.34 8.46 67.11
N ARG A 202 7.06 8.19 66.91
CA ARG A 202 6.13 7.64 67.92
C ARG A 202 5.07 6.77 67.24
#